data_46dca4c00c7b94eb3d115f84f2f29a61
#
_entry.id   46dca4c00c7b94eb3d115f84f2f29a61
#
_cell.length_a   1.000
_cell.length_b   1.000
_cell.length_c   1.000
_cell.angle_alpha   90.00
_cell.angle_beta   90.00
_cell.angle_gamma   90.00
#
_symmetry.space_group_name_H-M   'P 1'
#
loop_
_entity.id
_entity.type
_entity.pdbx_description
1 polymer ?
#
loop_
_entity_poly.entity_id
_entity_poly.type
_entity_poly.pdbx_seq_one_letter_code
_entity_poly.pdbx_strand_id
1 'polypeptide(L)'
;MIHRTTRRFWECYWSLPAQVRELADKSFSFLREDPRHPSLHFKKVGQFWSARVGASHRALAVPDGQDYIWVWIGTHDEYERLIGGR
;
A
#
# COMPACT_ATOMS: atom_id res chain seq x y z
N MET A 1 -12.64 -8.78 -6.15
CA MET A 1 -11.45 -7.92 -6.10
C MET A 1 -10.20 -8.77 -5.91
N ILE A 2 -9.28 -8.68 -6.86
CA ILE A 2 -8.03 -9.43 -6.83
C ILE A 2 -6.88 -8.45 -6.60
N HIS A 3 -5.92 -8.86 -5.77
CA HIS A 3 -4.73 -8.07 -5.50
C HIS A 3 -3.54 -8.74 -6.16
N ARG A 4 -2.88 -8.01 -7.04
CA ARG A 4 -1.66 -8.45 -7.70
C ARG A 4 -0.51 -7.59 -7.25
N THR A 5 0.69 -8.06 -7.45
CA THR A 5 1.89 -7.33 -7.07
C THR A 5 2.83 -7.24 -8.25
N THR A 6 3.77 -6.30 -8.16
CA THR A 6 4.82 -6.15 -9.15
C THR A 6 6.16 -6.50 -8.50
N ARG A 7 7.17 -6.70 -9.34
CA ARG A 7 8.53 -6.92 -8.85
C ARG A 7 8.99 -5.75 -8.00
N ARG A 8 8.70 -4.53 -8.45
CA ARG A 8 9.10 -3.32 -7.71
C ARG A 8 8.48 -3.29 -6.31
N PHE A 9 7.21 -3.69 -6.20
CA PHE A 9 6.56 -3.75 -4.90
C PHE A 9 7.37 -4.64 -3.94
N TRP A 10 7.75 -5.82 -4.40
CA TRP A 10 8.49 -6.75 -3.55
C TRP A 10 9.90 -6.27 -3.23
N GLU A 11 10.55 -5.58 -4.14
CA GLU A 11 11.84 -4.95 -3.85
C GLU A 11 11.70 -3.94 -2.72
N CYS A 12 10.65 -3.12 -2.76
CA CYS A 12 10.36 -2.17 -1.69
C CYS A 12 10.01 -2.89 -0.39
N TYR A 13 9.17 -3.92 -0.46
CA TYR A 13 8.73 -4.68 0.71
C TYR A 13 9.93 -5.29 1.44
N TRP A 14 10.81 -5.94 0.71
CA TRP A 14 11.96 -6.61 1.33
C TRP A 14 13.01 -5.63 1.86
N SER A 15 12.95 -4.37 1.46
CA SER A 15 13.80 -3.32 2.00
C SER A 15 13.30 -2.78 3.32
N LEU A 16 12.06 -3.13 3.72
CA LEU A 16 11.49 -2.66 4.98
C LEU A 16 12.06 -3.44 6.17
N PRO A 17 12.13 -2.80 7.34
CA PRO A 17 12.44 -3.53 8.57
C PRO A 17 11.42 -4.63 8.83
N ALA A 18 11.83 -5.70 9.48
CA ALA A 18 10.97 -6.86 9.74
C ALA A 18 9.67 -6.46 10.43
N GLN A 19 9.73 -5.55 11.38
CA GLN A 19 8.55 -5.08 12.11
C GLN A 19 7.53 -4.42 11.17
N VAL A 20 8.02 -3.69 10.19
CA VAL A 20 7.13 -3.02 9.23
C VAL A 20 6.54 -4.04 8.26
N ARG A 21 7.31 -5.05 7.86
CA ARG A 21 6.77 -6.13 7.02
C ARG A 21 5.62 -6.85 7.72
N GLU A 22 5.73 -7.08 9.03
CA GLU A 22 4.65 -7.69 9.82
C GLU A 22 3.40 -6.81 9.79
N LEU A 23 3.57 -5.49 9.93
CA LEU A 23 2.45 -4.56 9.84
C LEU A 23 1.85 -4.57 8.43
N ALA A 24 2.67 -4.68 7.41
CA ALA A 24 2.19 -4.75 6.04
C ALA A 24 1.35 -6.02 5.81
N ASP A 25 1.82 -7.15 6.32
CA ASP A 25 1.10 -8.41 6.20
C ASP A 25 -0.25 -8.33 6.91
N LYS A 26 -0.28 -7.70 8.07
CA LYS A 26 -1.51 -7.51 8.84
C LYS A 26 -2.49 -6.59 8.09
N SER A 27 -1.97 -5.50 7.54
CA SER A 27 -2.78 -4.58 6.76
C SER A 27 -3.38 -5.28 5.54
N PHE A 28 -2.62 -6.14 4.89
CA PHE A 28 -3.11 -6.90 3.75
C PHE A 28 -4.23 -7.85 4.17
N SER A 29 -4.12 -8.47 5.34
CA SER A 29 -5.20 -9.32 5.86
C SER A 29 -6.49 -8.51 6.02
N PHE A 30 -6.39 -7.31 6.59
CA PHE A 30 -7.56 -6.44 6.72
C PHE A 30 -8.14 -6.08 5.36
N LEU A 31 -7.28 -5.75 4.41
CA LEU A 31 -7.71 -5.36 3.07
C LEU A 31 -8.48 -6.48 2.37
N ARG A 32 -8.04 -7.71 2.55
CA ARG A 32 -8.70 -8.87 1.95
C ARG A 32 -10.07 -9.12 2.57
N GLU A 33 -10.20 -8.89 3.86
CA GLU A 33 -11.46 -9.13 4.58
C GLU A 33 -12.43 -7.97 4.42
N ASP A 34 -11.94 -6.75 4.55
CA ASP A 34 -12.78 -5.56 4.47
C ASP A 34 -11.94 -4.34 4.06
N PRO A 35 -12.03 -3.92 2.79
CA PRO A 35 -11.30 -2.74 2.32
C PRO A 35 -11.66 -1.45 3.06
N ARG A 36 -12.79 -1.44 3.77
CA ARG A 36 -13.22 -0.27 4.53
C ARG A 36 -12.69 -0.27 5.96
N HIS A 37 -11.88 -1.27 6.32
CA HIS A 37 -11.32 -1.33 7.67
C HIS A 37 -10.65 0.01 8.00
N PRO A 38 -11.01 0.63 9.14
CA PRO A 38 -10.53 2.00 9.45
C PRO A 38 -9.02 2.14 9.49
N SER A 39 -8.32 1.09 9.92
CA SER A 39 -6.86 1.13 10.02
C SER A 39 -6.17 1.30 8.67
N LEU A 40 -6.83 0.98 7.58
CA LEU A 40 -6.23 1.02 6.25
C LEU A 40 -6.22 2.40 5.64
N HIS A 41 -7.19 3.24 5.97
CA HIS A 41 -7.40 4.50 5.27
C HIS A 41 -7.28 4.31 3.76
N PHE A 42 -7.92 3.25 3.27
CA PHE A 42 -7.83 2.89 1.85
C PHE A 42 -8.61 3.91 1.02
N LYS A 43 -7.92 4.64 0.18
CA LYS A 43 -8.52 5.75 -0.57
C LYS A 43 -7.79 6.03 -1.86
N LYS A 44 -8.51 6.64 -2.80
CA LYS A 44 -7.94 7.05 -4.06
C LYS A 44 -7.16 8.35 -3.87
N VAL A 45 -5.93 8.38 -4.41
CA VAL A 45 -5.07 9.56 -4.37
C VAL A 45 -4.48 9.74 -5.76
N GLY A 46 -4.99 10.72 -6.51
CA GLY A 46 -4.61 10.89 -7.90
C GLY A 46 -5.04 9.66 -8.69
N GLN A 47 -4.09 9.02 -9.37
CA GLN A 47 -4.37 7.80 -10.13
C GLN A 47 -4.01 6.54 -9.34
N PHE A 48 -3.67 6.67 -8.06
CA PHE A 48 -3.32 5.54 -7.22
C PHE A 48 -4.37 5.30 -6.17
N TRP A 49 -4.33 4.10 -5.59
CA TRP A 49 -5.04 3.79 -4.36
C TRP A 49 -4.00 3.59 -3.27
N SER A 50 -4.23 4.24 -2.13
CA SER A 50 -3.29 4.25 -1.01
C SER A 50 -3.87 3.48 0.16
N ALA A 51 -3.05 2.61 0.77
CA ALA A 51 -3.40 1.92 2.00
C ALA A 51 -2.34 2.23 3.06
N ARG A 52 -2.81 2.46 4.28
CA ARG A 52 -1.93 2.75 5.40
C ARG A 52 -1.34 1.45 5.95
N VAL A 53 -0.07 1.50 6.27
CA VAL A 53 0.66 0.38 6.89
C VAL A 53 1.26 0.89 8.20
N GLY A 54 0.62 0.56 9.31
CA GLY A 54 1.03 1.09 10.59
C GLY A 54 0.91 2.61 10.64
N ALA A 55 1.67 3.25 11.51
CA ALA A 55 1.59 4.70 11.70
C ALA A 55 2.44 5.49 10.72
N SER A 56 3.46 4.88 10.12
CA SER A 56 4.49 5.62 9.39
C SER A 56 4.76 5.15 7.98
N HIS A 57 3.99 4.19 7.46
CA HIS A 57 4.21 3.63 6.13
C HIS A 57 2.93 3.61 5.31
N ARG A 58 3.09 3.56 4.00
CA ARG A 58 1.99 3.50 3.05
C ARG A 58 2.34 2.60 1.88
N ALA A 59 1.29 2.02 1.26
CA ALA A 59 1.44 1.25 0.04
C ALA A 59 0.56 1.86 -1.04
N LEU A 60 0.99 1.76 -2.30
CA LEU A 60 0.27 2.30 -3.44
C LEU A 60 -0.06 1.21 -4.44
N ALA A 61 -1.28 1.27 -4.98
CA ALA A 61 -1.75 0.37 -6.01
C ALA A 61 -2.32 1.16 -7.19
N VAL A 62 -2.27 0.54 -8.36
CA VAL A 62 -2.90 1.05 -9.57
C VAL A 62 -4.16 0.21 -9.80
N PRO A 63 -5.32 0.85 -10.06
CA PRO A 63 -6.52 0.07 -10.33
C PRO A 63 -6.45 -0.59 -11.71
N ASP A 64 -7.03 -1.78 -11.79
CA ASP A 64 -7.12 -2.54 -13.03
C ASP A 64 -8.52 -3.19 -13.06
N GLY A 65 -9.49 -2.46 -13.62
CA GLY A 65 -10.88 -2.87 -13.52
C GLY A 65 -11.33 -2.85 -12.08
N GLN A 66 -11.77 -3.99 -11.57
CA GLN A 66 -12.16 -4.13 -10.16
C GLN A 66 -11.01 -4.64 -9.29
N ASP A 67 -9.85 -4.84 -9.89
CA ASP A 67 -8.68 -5.37 -9.21
C ASP A 67 -7.68 -4.27 -8.94
N TYR A 68 -6.64 -4.61 -8.16
CA TYR A 68 -5.57 -3.66 -7.81
C TYR A 68 -4.22 -4.31 -8.05
N ILE A 69 -3.29 -3.50 -8.56
CA ILE A 69 -1.92 -3.93 -8.79
C ILE A 69 -1.03 -3.10 -7.87
N TRP A 70 -0.46 -3.73 -6.86
CA TRP A 70 0.40 -3.04 -5.89
C TRP A 70 1.77 -2.80 -6.49
N VAL A 71 2.18 -1.53 -6.51
CA VAL A 71 3.38 -1.12 -7.21
C VAL A 71 4.47 -0.55 -6.30
N TRP A 72 4.12 -0.21 -5.06
CA TRP A 72 5.08 0.44 -4.17
C TRP A 72 4.64 0.34 -2.72
N ILE A 73 5.62 0.27 -1.81
CA ILE A 73 5.40 0.38 -0.37
C ILE A 73 6.64 1.05 0.23
N GLY A 74 6.44 1.97 1.17
CA GLY A 74 7.54 2.68 1.80
C GLY A 74 7.07 3.60 2.91
N THR A 75 7.93 4.53 3.31
CA THR A 75 7.63 5.45 4.40
C THR A 75 6.62 6.50 3.98
N HIS A 76 5.95 7.08 4.99
CA HIS A 76 5.01 8.16 4.76
C HIS A 76 5.68 9.37 4.09
N ASP A 77 6.92 9.67 4.46
CA ASP A 77 7.65 10.77 3.85
C ASP A 77 7.92 10.51 2.37
N GLU A 78 8.32 9.29 2.03
CA GLU A 78 8.50 8.90 0.63
C GLU A 78 7.18 8.98 -0.14
N TYR A 79 6.11 8.51 0.49
CA TYR A 79 4.78 8.57 -0.08
C TYR A 79 4.37 10.01 -0.39
N GLU A 80 4.60 10.94 0.55
CA GLU A 80 4.29 12.36 0.33
C GLU A 80 5.05 12.92 -0.86
N ARG A 81 6.31 12.55 -1.02
CA ARG A 81 7.10 12.98 -2.17
C ARG A 81 6.57 12.42 -3.49
N LEU A 82 6.12 11.17 -3.47
CA LEU A 82 5.61 10.52 -4.67
C LEU A 82 4.29 11.13 -5.15
N ILE A 83 3.37 11.39 -4.23
CA ILE A 83 2.05 11.91 -4.60
C ILE A 83 1.99 13.42 -4.61
N GLY A 84 2.81 14.08 -3.81
CA GLY A 84 2.80 15.52 -3.67
C GLY A 84 3.84 16.25 -4.51
N GLY A 85 4.69 15.51 -5.18
CA GLY A 85 5.80 16.07 -5.95
C GLY A 85 5.43 16.59 -7.32
N ARG A 86 4.24 17.08 -7.46
CA ARG A 86 3.80 17.66 -8.72
C ARG A 86 4.34 19.06 -8.92
#